data_019e5f7de81abd6ec114ec8ce0398ba2
#
_entry.id   019e5f7de81abd6ec114ec8ce0398ba2
#
_cell.length_a   1.000
_cell.length_b   1.000
_cell.length_c   1.000
_cell.angle_alpha   90.00
_cell.angle_beta   90.00
_cell.angle_gamma   90.00
#
_symmetry.space_group_name_H-M   'P 1'
#
loop_
_entity.id
_entity.type
_entity.pdbx_description
1 polymer ?
#
loop_
_entity_poly.entity_id
_entity_poly.type
_entity_poly.pdbx_seq_one_letter_code
_entity_poly.pdbx_strand_id
1 'polypeptide(L)'
;SHAKAGADMIAPSDMMDGRIDAIREALDENGFKDIPIMSYSAKYCSAFYGPFREAADSAPQFGDRKTYQMDPGNIREAMLEIQSDIEEGADIIMIKPALSYLDVIRWAKDRCDMPIAAYSVSGEYAMVKAAAKAGLIDEARWVR
;
A
#
# COMPACT_ATOMS: atom_id res chain seq x y z
N SER A 1 14.23 -3.93 -14.64
CA SER A 1 13.44 -4.54 -15.73
C SER A 1 12.18 -3.73 -16.05
N HIS A 2 11.32 -3.39 -15.08
CA HIS A 2 10.05 -2.64 -15.33
C HIS A 2 10.32 -1.26 -15.94
N ALA A 3 11.26 -0.48 -15.39
CA ALA A 3 11.66 0.81 -15.95
C ALA A 3 12.11 0.71 -17.41
N LYS A 4 12.93 -0.30 -17.74
CA LYS A 4 13.34 -0.56 -19.14
C LYS A 4 12.19 -0.94 -20.06
N ALA A 5 11.11 -1.47 -19.52
CA ALA A 5 9.88 -1.79 -20.26
C ALA A 5 8.92 -0.60 -20.38
N GLY A 6 9.27 0.58 -19.83
CA GLY A 6 8.51 1.80 -19.94
C GLY A 6 7.53 2.07 -18.79
N ALA A 7 7.78 1.52 -17.61
CA ALA A 7 6.97 1.88 -16.44
C ALA A 7 7.29 3.32 -16.00
N ASP A 8 6.23 4.10 -15.76
CA ASP A 8 6.32 5.50 -15.30
C ASP A 8 6.51 5.62 -13.79
N MET A 9 6.29 4.53 -13.03
CA MET A 9 6.43 4.46 -11.58
C MET A 9 6.72 3.02 -11.15
N ILE A 10 7.46 2.84 -10.07
CA ILE A 10 7.70 1.53 -9.44
C ILE A 10 6.98 1.50 -8.09
N ALA A 11 6.21 0.45 -7.85
CA ALA A 11 5.44 0.28 -6.61
C ALA A 11 5.64 -1.14 -6.02
N PRO A 12 6.75 -1.37 -5.30
CA PRO A 12 7.04 -2.66 -4.69
C PRO A 12 6.05 -2.95 -3.57
N SER A 13 5.46 -4.14 -3.57
CA SER A 13 4.42 -4.50 -2.61
C SER A 13 4.89 -5.31 -1.41
N ASP A 14 6.17 -5.55 -1.29
CA ASP A 14 6.78 -6.10 -0.08
C ASP A 14 7.10 -4.97 0.92
N MET A 15 7.34 -5.35 2.18
CA MET A 15 7.65 -4.44 3.30
C MET A 15 9.01 -4.82 3.90
N MET A 16 9.98 -5.15 3.06
CA MET A 16 11.31 -5.52 3.54
C MET A 16 12.20 -4.29 3.67
N ASP A 17 12.79 -4.09 4.83
CA ASP A 17 13.77 -3.03 5.10
C ASP A 17 14.88 -3.02 4.06
N GLY A 18 15.31 -1.83 3.64
CA GLY A 18 16.33 -1.65 2.60
C GLY A 18 15.85 -1.92 1.18
N ARG A 19 14.57 -2.28 0.97
CA ARG A 19 14.03 -2.58 -0.35
C ARG A 19 13.91 -1.33 -1.22
N ILE A 20 13.47 -0.25 -0.65
CA ILE A 20 13.28 1.03 -1.37
C ILE A 20 14.64 1.59 -1.77
N ASP A 21 15.61 1.58 -0.84
CA ASP A 21 16.99 2.00 -1.09
C ASP A 21 17.62 1.20 -2.25
N ALA A 22 17.56 -0.12 -2.21
CA ALA A 22 18.09 -0.98 -3.27
C ALA A 22 17.43 -0.74 -4.63
N ILE A 23 16.13 -0.44 -4.67
CA ILE A 23 15.42 -0.11 -5.91
C ILE A 23 15.85 1.28 -6.41
N ARG A 24 15.97 2.27 -5.53
CA ARG A 24 16.42 3.63 -5.87
C ARG A 24 17.81 3.59 -6.46
N GLU A 25 18.75 2.93 -5.78
CA GLU A 25 20.12 2.75 -6.25
C GLU A 25 20.14 2.09 -7.65
N ALA A 26 19.43 0.98 -7.82
CA ALA A 26 19.37 0.28 -9.10
C ALA A 26 18.75 1.13 -10.23
N LEU A 27 17.77 1.97 -9.94
CA LEU A 27 17.17 2.89 -10.92
C LEU A 27 18.19 3.97 -11.31
N ASP A 28 18.85 4.58 -10.34
CA ASP A 28 19.82 5.66 -10.55
C ASP A 28 21.03 5.20 -11.35
N GLU A 29 21.60 4.04 -11.02
CA GLU A 29 22.72 3.43 -11.74
C GLU A 29 22.40 3.11 -13.21
N ASN A 30 21.12 2.83 -13.52
CA ASN A 30 20.67 2.52 -14.87
C ASN A 30 20.10 3.74 -15.63
N GLY A 31 20.21 4.96 -15.09
CA GLY A 31 19.78 6.19 -15.72
C GLY A 31 18.29 6.49 -15.63
N PHE A 32 17.56 5.87 -14.69
CA PHE A 32 16.14 6.06 -14.43
C PHE A 32 15.86 6.92 -13.18
N LYS A 33 16.62 7.97 -12.98
CA LYS A 33 16.55 8.84 -11.78
C LYS A 33 15.20 9.52 -11.58
N ASP A 34 14.48 9.76 -12.68
CA ASP A 34 13.20 10.49 -12.66
C ASP A 34 11.99 9.55 -12.46
N ILE A 35 12.20 8.22 -12.36
CA ILE A 35 11.11 7.28 -12.11
C ILE A 35 10.80 7.26 -10.61
N PRO A 36 9.59 7.69 -10.18
CA PRO A 36 9.23 7.71 -8.79
C PRO A 36 8.99 6.31 -8.24
N ILE A 37 9.21 6.17 -6.93
CA ILE A 37 8.93 4.96 -6.17
C ILE A 37 7.77 5.22 -5.21
N MET A 38 6.70 4.44 -5.34
CA MET A 38 5.59 4.40 -4.39
C MET A 38 5.78 3.21 -3.46
N SER A 39 6.13 3.48 -2.21
CA SER A 39 6.32 2.44 -1.22
C SER A 39 4.99 1.99 -0.59
N TYR A 40 4.83 0.69 -0.37
CA TYR A 40 3.79 0.12 0.47
C TYR A 40 4.20 0.19 1.94
N SER A 41 4.39 1.39 2.46
CA SER A 41 5.03 1.66 3.75
C SER A 41 4.23 1.15 4.95
N ALA A 42 2.89 1.22 4.91
CA ALA A 42 2.04 0.70 5.96
C ALA A 42 1.00 -0.27 5.39
N LYS A 43 1.37 -1.54 5.30
CA LYS A 43 0.51 -2.61 4.77
C LYS A 43 0.12 -3.56 5.89
N TYR A 44 -1.09 -3.36 6.40
CA TYR A 44 -1.63 -4.14 7.50
C TYR A 44 -2.18 -5.50 7.07
N CYS A 45 -2.04 -6.49 7.93
CA CYS A 45 -2.74 -7.76 7.76
C CYS A 45 -4.26 -7.53 7.84
N SER A 46 -5.02 -8.06 6.88
CA SER A 46 -6.46 -7.81 6.81
C SER A 46 -7.23 -8.94 6.13
N ALA A 47 -8.44 -9.22 6.66
CA ALA A 47 -9.41 -10.08 6.02
C ALA A 47 -9.96 -9.49 4.70
N PHE A 48 -9.85 -8.19 4.49
CA PHE A 48 -10.29 -7.51 3.27
C PHE A 48 -9.50 -7.88 2.01
N TYR A 49 -8.42 -8.65 2.13
CA TYR A 49 -7.71 -9.21 0.97
C TYR A 49 -8.34 -10.49 0.40
N GLY A 50 -9.38 -11.04 1.05
CA GLY A 50 -10.00 -12.31 0.66
C GLY A 50 -10.39 -12.37 -0.82
N PRO A 51 -11.23 -11.46 -1.34
CA PRO A 51 -11.68 -11.52 -2.73
C PRO A 51 -10.53 -11.46 -3.76
N PHE A 52 -9.48 -10.69 -3.48
CA PHE A 52 -8.29 -10.65 -4.34
C PHE A 52 -7.50 -11.96 -4.30
N ARG A 53 -7.35 -12.56 -3.12
CA ARG A 53 -6.62 -13.83 -2.97
C ARG A 53 -7.28 -14.96 -3.76
N GLU A 54 -8.61 -15.01 -3.74
CA GLU A 54 -9.37 -15.98 -4.54
C GLU A 54 -9.23 -15.71 -6.03
N ALA A 55 -9.43 -14.45 -6.46
CA ALA A 55 -9.39 -14.07 -7.87
C ALA A 55 -8.00 -14.22 -8.52
N ALA A 56 -6.92 -14.00 -7.74
CA ALA A 56 -5.55 -14.03 -8.22
C ALA A 56 -4.83 -15.35 -7.94
N ASP A 57 -5.53 -16.36 -7.38
CA ASP A 57 -4.94 -17.62 -6.90
C ASP A 57 -3.65 -17.39 -6.08
N SER A 58 -3.66 -16.32 -5.28
CA SER A 58 -2.49 -15.79 -4.57
C SER A 58 -2.49 -16.12 -3.08
N ALA A 59 -3.29 -17.11 -2.66
CA ALA A 59 -3.23 -17.62 -1.29
C ALA A 59 -1.83 -18.20 -1.01
N PRO A 60 -1.23 -17.93 0.16
CA PRO A 60 0.05 -18.53 0.51
C PRO A 60 -0.10 -20.05 0.56
N GLN A 61 0.85 -20.76 -0.07
CA GLN A 61 0.86 -22.23 -0.09
C GLN A 61 1.18 -22.82 1.29
N PHE A 62 1.89 -22.05 2.13
CA PHE A 62 2.23 -22.41 3.51
C PHE A 62 2.07 -21.19 4.43
N GLY A 63 1.51 -21.41 5.63
CA GLY A 63 1.33 -20.38 6.64
C GLY A 63 0.34 -19.27 6.22
N ASP A 64 0.56 -18.10 6.78
CA ASP A 64 -0.21 -16.89 6.46
C ASP A 64 0.76 -15.71 6.23
N ARG A 65 0.20 -14.56 5.79
CA ARG A 65 1.01 -13.35 5.55
C ARG A 65 1.23 -12.50 6.79
N LYS A 66 0.83 -12.96 7.97
CA LYS A 66 0.97 -12.25 9.24
C LYS A 66 2.43 -12.11 9.67
N THR A 67 3.31 -12.93 9.11
CA THR A 67 4.75 -12.91 9.41
C THR A 67 5.47 -11.67 8.87
N TYR A 68 4.91 -10.97 7.89
CA TYR A 68 5.53 -9.78 7.26
C TYR A 68 4.56 -8.63 7.02
N GLN A 69 3.25 -8.83 7.17
CA GLN A 69 2.28 -7.75 7.20
C GLN A 69 2.11 -7.27 8.64
N MET A 70 1.92 -5.98 8.80
CA MET A 70 1.84 -5.34 10.11
C MET A 70 0.66 -5.82 10.93
N ASP A 71 0.84 -5.83 12.25
CA ASP A 71 -0.24 -6.06 13.22
C ASP A 71 -1.32 -4.96 13.05
N PRO A 72 -2.61 -5.36 12.93
CA PRO A 72 -3.71 -4.40 12.76
C PRO A 72 -3.81 -3.32 13.83
N GLY A 73 -3.33 -3.56 15.03
CA GLY A 73 -3.39 -2.62 16.15
C GLY A 73 -2.15 -1.74 16.33
N ASN A 74 -1.11 -1.92 15.51
CA ASN A 74 0.18 -1.27 15.75
C ASN A 74 0.43 -0.05 14.85
N ILE A 75 -0.04 1.12 15.28
CA ILE A 75 0.24 2.38 14.60
C ILE A 75 1.71 2.81 14.71
N ARG A 76 2.41 2.42 15.79
CA ARG A 76 3.80 2.86 16.00
C ARG A 76 4.75 2.24 14.99
N GLU A 77 4.53 0.99 14.62
CA GLU A 77 5.26 0.31 13.55
C GLU A 77 5.07 1.03 12.22
N ALA A 78 3.81 1.38 11.87
CA ALA A 78 3.55 2.16 10.65
C ALA A 78 4.36 3.44 10.56
N MET A 79 4.58 4.11 11.70
CA MET A 79 5.37 5.34 11.73
C MET A 79 6.84 5.11 11.45
N LEU A 80 7.39 4.02 11.99
CA LEU A 80 8.79 3.64 11.76
C LEU A 80 9.01 3.23 10.30
N GLU A 81 8.12 2.40 9.76
CA GLU A 81 8.17 1.96 8.36
C GLU A 81 8.06 3.14 7.38
N ILE A 82 7.11 4.05 7.61
CA ILE A 82 6.96 5.26 6.79
C ILE A 82 8.24 6.10 6.83
N GLN A 83 8.82 6.30 8.00
CA GLN A 83 10.04 7.09 8.14
C GLN A 83 11.22 6.41 7.44
N SER A 84 11.37 5.10 7.61
CA SER A 84 12.42 4.31 6.95
C SER A 84 12.32 4.39 5.43
N ASP A 85 11.12 4.18 4.87
CA ASP A 85 10.90 4.24 3.43
C ASP A 85 11.20 5.64 2.83
N ILE A 86 10.88 6.71 3.58
CA ILE A 86 11.23 8.08 3.17
C ILE A 86 12.76 8.26 3.14
N GLU A 87 13.45 7.79 4.18
CA GLU A 87 14.93 7.86 4.28
C GLU A 87 15.60 7.02 3.19
N GLU A 88 15.00 5.91 2.78
CA GLU A 88 15.43 5.04 1.69
C GLU A 88 15.12 5.60 0.29
N GLY A 89 14.39 6.71 0.18
CA GLY A 89 14.16 7.40 -1.09
C GLY A 89 12.82 7.09 -1.76
N ALA A 90 11.78 6.75 -0.98
CA ALA A 90 10.41 6.71 -1.49
C ALA A 90 9.91 8.12 -1.85
N ASP A 91 9.23 8.25 -2.98
CA ASP A 91 8.61 9.50 -3.44
C ASP A 91 7.14 9.60 -3.01
N ILE A 92 6.48 8.48 -2.82
CA ILE A 92 5.08 8.37 -2.43
C ILE A 92 4.94 7.28 -1.37
N ILE A 93 4.19 7.57 -0.31
CA ILE A 93 3.90 6.64 0.78
C ILE A 93 2.50 6.06 0.59
N MET A 94 2.34 4.74 0.68
CA MET A 94 1.05 4.07 0.58
C MET A 94 0.66 3.41 1.90
N ILE A 95 -0.61 3.62 2.28
CA ILE A 95 -1.25 2.96 3.42
C ILE A 95 -2.34 2.02 2.90
N LYS A 96 -2.34 0.77 3.38
CA LYS A 96 -3.19 -0.31 2.89
C LYS A 96 -3.60 -1.27 4.02
N PRO A 97 -4.90 -1.60 4.18
CA PRO A 97 -6.08 -1.03 3.51
C PRO A 97 -6.38 0.40 3.95
N ALA A 98 -7.25 1.12 3.20
CA ALA A 98 -7.51 2.53 3.47
C ALA A 98 -8.55 2.77 4.56
N LEU A 99 -9.75 2.19 4.44
CA LEU A 99 -10.91 2.55 5.27
C LEU A 99 -10.73 2.27 6.76
N SER A 100 -10.03 1.18 7.10
CA SER A 100 -9.80 0.80 8.49
C SER A 100 -8.65 1.56 9.16
N TYR A 101 -7.91 2.38 8.40
CA TYR A 101 -6.67 3.04 8.83
C TYR A 101 -6.65 4.53 8.48
N LEU A 102 -7.81 5.19 8.52
CA LEU A 102 -7.94 6.64 8.30
C LEU A 102 -7.17 7.46 9.35
N ASP A 103 -7.03 6.95 10.56
CA ASP A 103 -6.21 7.51 11.62
C ASP A 103 -4.72 7.49 11.26
N VAL A 104 -4.22 6.37 10.72
CA VAL A 104 -2.84 6.23 10.23
C VAL A 104 -2.59 7.16 9.05
N ILE A 105 -3.52 7.23 8.09
CA ILE A 105 -3.45 8.13 6.94
C ILE A 105 -3.40 9.59 7.41
N ARG A 106 -4.27 9.97 8.34
CA ARG A 106 -4.29 11.32 8.91
C ARG A 106 -3.00 11.64 9.66
N TRP A 107 -2.54 10.71 10.46
CA TRP A 107 -1.30 10.87 11.21
C TRP A 107 -0.08 11.04 10.29
N ALA A 108 0.04 10.22 9.25
CA ALA A 108 1.09 10.35 8.25
C ALA A 108 1.02 11.71 7.55
N LYS A 109 -0.19 12.16 7.15
CA LYS A 109 -0.38 13.46 6.51
C LYS A 109 0.03 14.65 7.37
N ASP A 110 -0.10 14.53 8.68
CA ASP A 110 0.26 15.61 9.60
C ASP A 110 1.77 15.68 9.89
N ARG A 111 2.54 14.65 9.51
CA ARG A 111 3.95 14.50 9.90
C ARG A 111 4.93 14.30 8.76
N CYS A 112 4.47 14.04 7.57
CA CYS A 112 5.33 13.98 6.39
C CYS A 112 4.80 14.84 5.26
N ASP A 113 5.70 15.48 4.54
CA ASP A 113 5.38 16.33 3.38
C ASP A 113 5.25 15.53 2.08
N MET A 114 5.40 14.20 2.16
CA MET A 114 5.29 13.32 1.00
C MET A 114 3.84 13.16 0.54
N PRO A 115 3.59 12.96 -0.75
CA PRO A 115 2.29 12.49 -1.25
C PRO A 115 1.91 11.16 -0.59
N ILE A 116 0.64 11.04 -0.18
CA ILE A 116 0.12 9.84 0.46
C ILE A 116 -0.92 9.19 -0.43
N ALA A 117 -0.71 7.92 -0.74
CA ALA A 117 -1.66 7.05 -1.41
C ALA A 117 -2.44 6.21 -0.39
N ALA A 118 -3.75 6.14 -0.57
CA ALA A 118 -4.64 5.30 0.22
C ALA A 118 -5.20 4.19 -0.67
N TYR A 119 -4.86 2.93 -0.36
CA TYR A 119 -5.28 1.80 -1.18
C TYR A 119 -6.60 1.20 -0.68
N SER A 120 -7.69 1.43 -1.42
CA SER A 120 -8.94 0.70 -1.21
C SER A 120 -8.83 -0.70 -1.78
N VAL A 121 -8.88 -1.71 -0.93
CA VAL A 121 -8.65 -3.11 -1.30
C VAL A 121 -9.94 -3.81 -1.73
N SER A 122 -9.81 -5.01 -2.29
CA SER A 122 -10.92 -5.76 -2.88
C SER A 122 -12.08 -6.01 -1.92
N GLY A 123 -11.83 -6.27 -0.64
CA GLY A 123 -12.87 -6.43 0.37
C GLY A 123 -13.59 -5.13 0.69
N GLU A 124 -12.89 -4.00 0.74
CA GLU A 124 -13.51 -2.68 0.91
C GLU A 124 -14.41 -2.35 -0.28
N TYR A 125 -13.92 -2.58 -1.50
CA TYR A 125 -14.73 -2.45 -2.71
C TYR A 125 -15.98 -3.35 -2.67
N ALA A 126 -15.83 -4.62 -2.31
CA ALA A 126 -16.93 -5.57 -2.22
C ALA A 126 -18.00 -5.16 -1.21
N MET A 127 -17.60 -4.59 -0.07
CA MET A 127 -18.54 -4.04 0.92
C MET A 127 -19.39 -2.92 0.35
N VAL A 128 -18.77 -1.97 -0.36
CA VAL A 128 -19.48 -0.85 -0.99
C VAL A 128 -20.48 -1.36 -2.03
N LYS A 129 -20.04 -2.26 -2.90
CA LYS A 129 -20.92 -2.87 -3.93
C LYS A 129 -22.08 -3.63 -3.31
N ALA A 130 -21.85 -4.39 -2.25
CA ALA A 130 -22.90 -5.14 -1.55
C ALA A 130 -23.92 -4.18 -0.90
N ALA A 131 -23.47 -3.13 -0.21
CA ALA A 131 -24.33 -2.15 0.41
C ALA A 131 -25.14 -1.34 -0.63
N ALA A 132 -24.53 -0.96 -1.73
CA ALA A 132 -25.21 -0.27 -2.84
C ALA A 132 -26.28 -1.17 -3.48
N LYS A 133 -25.97 -2.43 -3.73
CA LYS A 133 -26.93 -3.41 -4.27
C LYS A 133 -28.11 -3.64 -3.33
N ALA A 134 -27.90 -3.56 -2.03
CA ALA A 134 -28.95 -3.66 -1.01
C ALA A 134 -29.73 -2.36 -0.82
N GLY A 135 -29.41 -1.28 -1.52
CA GLY A 135 -30.07 0.02 -1.39
C GLY A 135 -29.72 0.78 -0.10
N LEU A 136 -28.67 0.37 0.60
CA LEU A 136 -28.27 0.99 1.88
C LEU A 136 -27.42 2.25 1.70
N ILE A 137 -26.73 2.37 0.57
CA ILE A 137 -25.93 3.55 0.23
C ILE A 137 -26.08 3.91 -1.26
N ASP A 138 -25.87 5.18 -1.57
CA ASP A 138 -25.71 5.67 -2.95
C ASP A 138 -24.23 5.56 -3.34
N GLU A 139 -23.92 4.61 -4.22
CA GLU A 139 -22.54 4.33 -4.66
C GLU A 139 -21.87 5.56 -5.30
N ALA A 140 -22.62 6.31 -6.13
CA ALA A 140 -22.07 7.47 -6.83
C ALA A 140 -21.68 8.60 -5.87
N ARG A 141 -22.35 8.70 -4.73
CA ARG A 141 -22.02 9.67 -3.67
C ARG A 141 -20.90 9.19 -2.75
N TRP A 142 -20.74 7.88 -2.62
CA TRP A 142 -19.73 7.32 -1.74
C TRP A 142 -18.31 7.44 -2.31
N VAL A 143 -18.14 7.34 -3.64
CA VAL A 143 -16.84 7.41 -4.33
C VAL A 143 -16.36 8.84 -4.64
N ARG A 144 -17.05 9.84 -4.16
CA ARG A 144 -16.69 11.26 -4.28
C ARG A 144 -16.10 11.77 -2.98
#